data_1e3b28957b36728fdd1b00a9e1ce83c0
#
_entry.id   1e3b28957b36728fdd1b00a9e1ce83c0
#
_cell.length_a   1.000
_cell.length_b   1.000
_cell.length_c   1.000
_cell.angle_alpha   90.00
_cell.angle_beta   90.00
_cell.angle_gamma   90.00
#
_symmetry.space_group_name_H-M   'P 1'
#
loop_
_entity.id
_entity.type
_entity.pdbx_description
1 polymer ?
#
loop_
_entity_poly.entity_id
_entity_poly.type
_entity_poly.pdbx_seq_one_letter_code
_entity_poly.pdbx_strand_id
1 'polypeptide(L)'
;MAKIPRAKIDRVASDVMQGYTLAKSCERNKVSRATLYRRMNDDPEISNAIKTAQQQSAEKALEDVEAMYQHQLSGEKNYDPNVLRDYALHIRWKAGKVMPDQYGDSKNRAGVEVTDGGVKIMWEG
;
A
#
# COMPACT_ATOMS: atom_id res chain seq x y z
N MET A 1 -28.38 -11.33 11.22
CA MET A 1 -26.94 -11.23 11.28
C MET A 1 -26.51 -9.87 11.80
N ALA A 2 -25.65 -9.87 12.77
CA ALA A 2 -25.23 -8.61 13.40
C ALA A 2 -24.35 -7.81 12.43
N LYS A 3 -24.59 -6.52 12.36
CA LYS A 3 -23.72 -5.62 11.62
C LYS A 3 -22.44 -5.40 12.40
N ILE A 4 -21.34 -5.21 11.67
CA ILE A 4 -20.08 -4.82 12.31
C ILE A 4 -20.24 -3.38 12.80
N PRO A 5 -20.00 -3.12 14.11
CA PRO A 5 -20.05 -1.74 14.61
C PRO A 5 -19.01 -0.86 13.92
N ARG A 6 -19.32 0.40 13.68
CA ARG A 6 -18.40 1.33 13.07
C ARG A 6 -17.09 1.43 13.86
N ALA A 7 -17.18 1.32 15.19
CA ALA A 7 -15.97 1.36 16.02
C ALA A 7 -15.01 0.23 15.70
N LYS A 8 -15.52 -0.95 15.36
CA LYS A 8 -14.65 -2.06 14.94
C LYS A 8 -14.01 -1.81 13.59
N ILE A 9 -14.79 -1.22 12.66
CA ILE A 9 -14.25 -0.85 11.36
C ILE A 9 -13.14 0.18 11.52
N ASP A 10 -13.32 1.15 12.39
CA ASP A 10 -12.31 2.17 12.66
C ASP A 10 -11.05 1.54 13.25
N ARG A 11 -11.19 0.53 14.09
CA ARG A 11 -10.04 -0.19 14.65
C ARG A 11 -9.31 -1.00 13.59
N VAL A 12 -10.06 -1.61 12.67
CA VAL A 12 -9.44 -2.30 11.53
C VAL A 12 -8.63 -1.32 10.70
N ALA A 13 -9.20 -0.17 10.39
CA ALA A 13 -8.50 0.87 9.63
C ALA A 13 -7.24 1.34 10.37
N SER A 14 -7.34 1.54 11.68
CA SER A 14 -6.19 1.95 12.50
C SER A 14 -5.07 0.91 12.46
N ASP A 15 -5.42 -0.38 12.55
CA ASP A 15 -4.42 -1.44 12.47
C ASP A 15 -3.75 -1.48 11.09
N VAL A 16 -4.54 -1.27 10.03
CA VAL A 16 -3.98 -1.20 8.68
C VAL A 16 -3.00 -0.04 8.56
N MET A 17 -3.34 1.11 9.12
CA MET A 17 -2.44 2.27 9.13
C MET A 17 -1.13 1.98 9.85
N GLN A 18 -1.17 1.13 10.86
CA GLN A 18 0.02 0.74 11.61
C GLN A 18 0.88 -0.31 10.89
N GLY A 19 0.42 -0.82 9.77
CA GLY A 19 1.19 -1.74 8.95
C GLY A 19 0.68 -3.16 8.87
N TYR A 20 -0.39 -3.48 9.59
CA TYR A 20 -0.99 -4.82 9.48
C TYR A 20 -1.70 -4.96 8.14
N THR A 21 -1.69 -6.17 7.59
CA THR A 21 -2.50 -6.46 6.41
C THR A 21 -3.97 -6.36 6.77
N LEU A 22 -4.83 -6.18 5.77
CA LEU A 22 -6.27 -6.14 6.01
C LEU A 22 -6.74 -7.44 6.66
N ALA A 23 -6.24 -8.58 6.18
CA ALA A 23 -6.58 -9.88 6.75
C ALA A 23 -6.22 -9.96 8.23
N LYS A 24 -5.01 -9.53 8.58
CA LYS A 24 -4.55 -9.58 9.97
C LYS A 24 -5.33 -8.60 10.84
N SER A 25 -5.62 -7.43 10.30
CA SER A 25 -6.40 -6.41 11.03
C SER A 25 -7.80 -6.92 11.35
N CYS A 26 -8.43 -7.61 10.40
CA CYS A 26 -9.75 -8.22 10.63
C CYS A 26 -9.66 -9.30 11.71
N GLU A 27 -8.64 -10.15 11.65
CA GLU A 27 -8.43 -11.19 12.64
C GLU A 27 -8.26 -10.62 14.04
N ARG A 28 -7.42 -9.58 14.16
CA ARG A 28 -7.16 -8.92 15.44
C ARG A 28 -8.42 -8.32 16.07
N ASN A 29 -9.34 -7.85 15.24
CA ASN A 29 -10.54 -7.17 15.69
C ASN A 29 -11.79 -8.07 15.62
N LYS A 30 -11.60 -9.35 15.32
CA LYS A 30 -12.67 -10.35 15.25
C LYS A 30 -13.76 -9.93 14.28
N VAL A 31 -13.33 -9.49 13.10
CA VAL A 31 -14.21 -9.05 12.01
C VAL A 31 -14.06 -10.03 10.86
N SER A 32 -15.18 -10.52 10.34
CA SER A 32 -15.17 -11.36 9.15
C SER A 32 -14.78 -10.53 7.93
N ARG A 33 -13.77 -10.98 7.16
CA ARG A 33 -13.38 -10.28 5.95
C ARG A 33 -14.52 -10.22 4.95
N ALA A 34 -15.26 -11.31 4.81
CA ALA A 34 -16.38 -11.34 3.87
C ALA A 34 -17.43 -10.30 4.25
N THR A 35 -17.72 -10.17 5.53
CA THR A 35 -18.68 -9.17 6.00
C THR A 35 -18.16 -7.76 5.81
N LEU A 36 -16.86 -7.55 6.05
CA LEU A 36 -16.25 -6.23 5.82
C LEU A 36 -16.30 -5.84 4.35
N TYR A 37 -15.96 -6.76 3.45
CA TYR A 37 -16.02 -6.48 2.01
C TYR A 37 -17.44 -6.15 1.56
N ARG A 38 -18.43 -6.85 2.12
CA ARG A 38 -19.82 -6.56 1.82
C ARG A 38 -20.20 -5.16 2.26
N ARG A 39 -19.77 -4.77 3.47
CA ARG A 39 -19.99 -3.41 3.97
C ARG A 39 -19.31 -2.38 3.11
N MET A 40 -18.09 -2.66 2.63
CA MET A 40 -17.38 -1.75 1.74
C MET A 40 -18.10 -1.57 0.41
N ASN A 41 -18.70 -2.63 -0.11
CA ASN A 41 -19.48 -2.54 -1.35
C ASN A 41 -20.74 -1.71 -1.17
N ASP A 42 -21.37 -1.80 0.00
CA ASP A 42 -22.63 -1.13 0.26
C ASP A 42 -22.45 0.32 0.72
N ASP A 43 -21.28 0.66 1.27
CA ASP A 43 -21.04 1.96 1.88
C ASP A 43 -19.72 2.53 1.38
N PRO A 44 -19.77 3.50 0.45
CA PRO A 44 -18.55 4.13 -0.08
C PRO A 44 -17.69 4.78 1.00
N GLU A 45 -18.29 5.28 2.07
CA GLU A 45 -17.53 5.91 3.14
C GLU A 45 -16.62 4.90 3.84
N ILE A 46 -17.14 3.70 4.10
CA ILE A 46 -16.34 2.62 4.70
C ILE A 46 -15.25 2.18 3.74
N SER A 47 -15.59 2.01 2.47
CA SER A 47 -14.61 1.65 1.44
C SER A 47 -13.48 2.69 1.39
N ASN A 48 -13.82 3.97 1.39
CA ASN A 48 -12.83 5.04 1.34
C ASN A 48 -11.96 5.06 2.60
N ALA A 49 -12.53 4.80 3.77
CA ALA A 49 -11.77 4.77 5.01
C ALA A 49 -10.72 3.66 5.00
N ILE A 50 -11.09 2.48 4.52
CA ILE A 50 -10.15 1.35 4.44
C ILE A 50 -9.08 1.62 3.37
N LYS A 51 -9.47 2.12 2.20
CA LYS A 51 -8.51 2.44 1.14
C LYS A 51 -7.53 3.52 1.58
N THR A 52 -8.02 4.56 2.26
CA THR A 52 -7.16 5.62 2.78
C THR A 52 -6.16 5.06 3.77
N ALA A 53 -6.60 4.17 4.67
CA ALA A 53 -5.70 3.54 5.63
C ALA A 53 -4.61 2.73 4.92
N GLN A 54 -4.97 1.99 3.88
CA GLN A 54 -4.00 1.22 3.10
C GLN A 54 -3.00 2.13 2.38
N GLN A 55 -3.48 3.23 1.82
CA GLN A 55 -2.62 4.20 1.13
C GLN A 55 -1.65 4.85 2.10
N GLN A 56 -2.12 5.27 3.26
CA GLN A 56 -1.26 5.89 4.27
C GLN A 56 -0.22 4.90 4.80
N SER A 57 -0.60 3.64 4.97
CA SER A 57 0.33 2.60 5.38
C SER A 57 1.42 2.38 4.33
N ALA A 58 1.04 2.37 3.05
CA ALA A 58 1.99 2.19 1.96
C ALA A 58 2.95 3.37 1.86
N GLU A 59 2.45 4.59 2.00
CA GLU A 59 3.28 5.79 1.98
C GLU A 59 4.29 5.79 3.13
N LYS A 60 3.83 5.41 4.32
CA LYS A 60 4.73 5.32 5.47
C LYS A 60 5.81 4.27 5.24
N ALA A 61 5.46 3.14 4.67
CA ALA A 61 6.44 2.09 4.38
C ALA A 61 7.49 2.57 3.37
N LEU A 62 7.07 3.35 2.35
CA LEU A 62 8.00 3.93 1.41
C LEU A 62 8.94 4.92 2.08
N GLU A 63 8.44 5.74 3.00
CA GLU A 63 9.26 6.65 3.78
C GLU A 63 10.26 5.90 4.64
N ASP A 64 9.84 4.79 5.24
CA ASP A 64 10.74 3.96 6.05
C ASP A 64 11.85 3.38 5.19
N VAL A 65 11.54 2.94 3.97
CA VAL A 65 12.55 2.46 3.02
C VAL A 65 13.54 3.58 2.68
N GLU A 66 13.05 4.77 2.43
CA GLU A 66 13.89 5.93 2.14
C GLU A 66 14.84 6.21 3.32
N ALA A 67 14.31 6.18 4.54
CA ALA A 67 15.13 6.38 5.73
C ALA A 67 16.20 5.30 5.88
N MET A 68 15.87 4.05 5.56
CA MET A 68 16.84 2.96 5.62
C MET A 68 17.97 3.17 4.63
N TYR A 69 17.66 3.61 3.40
CA TYR A 69 18.70 3.94 2.42
C TYR A 69 19.57 5.10 2.89
N GLN A 70 18.96 6.14 3.48
CA GLN A 70 19.72 7.27 4.01
C GLN A 70 20.67 6.84 5.12
N HIS A 71 20.22 5.99 6.02
CA HIS A 71 21.07 5.46 7.08
C HIS A 71 22.22 4.63 6.53
N GLN A 72 21.95 3.86 5.49
CA GLN A 72 22.98 3.05 4.83
C GLN A 72 24.03 3.96 4.19
N LEU A 73 23.61 5.01 3.48
CA LEU A 73 24.51 5.92 2.80
C LEU A 73 25.36 6.73 3.77
N SER A 74 24.79 7.12 4.90
CA SER A 74 25.51 7.91 5.90
C SER A 74 26.44 7.06 6.78
N GLY A 75 26.29 5.73 6.71
CA GLY A 75 27.07 4.83 7.54
C GLY A 75 26.51 4.67 8.95
N GLU A 76 25.37 5.27 9.24
CA GLU A 76 24.73 5.20 10.54
C GLU A 76 24.31 3.78 10.90
N LYS A 77 23.82 3.04 9.90
CA LYS A 77 23.42 1.65 10.03
C LYS A 77 23.93 0.88 8.84
N ASN A 78 24.21 -0.40 9.06
CA ASN A 78 24.73 -1.27 8.02
C ASN A 78 23.75 -2.40 7.78
N TYR A 79 22.92 -2.26 6.75
CA TYR A 79 21.99 -3.29 6.35
C TYR A 79 22.65 -4.21 5.33
N ASP A 80 22.22 -5.47 5.27
CA ASP A 80 22.60 -6.35 4.18
C ASP A 80 22.04 -5.75 2.88
N PRO A 81 22.89 -5.41 1.88
CA PRO A 81 22.40 -4.76 0.68
C PRO A 81 21.36 -5.56 -0.10
N ASN A 82 21.48 -6.88 -0.12
CA ASN A 82 20.53 -7.73 -0.83
C ASN A 82 19.17 -7.74 -0.14
N VAL A 83 19.18 -7.84 1.19
CA VAL A 83 17.94 -7.83 1.96
C VAL A 83 17.25 -6.47 1.85
N LEU A 84 18.02 -5.40 1.94
CA LEU A 84 17.47 -4.06 1.83
C LEU A 84 16.82 -3.85 0.45
N ARG A 85 17.52 -4.26 -0.62
CA ARG A 85 16.98 -4.16 -1.97
C ARG A 85 15.69 -4.95 -2.13
N ASP A 86 15.69 -6.18 -1.64
CA ASP A 86 14.51 -7.06 -1.76
C ASP A 86 13.33 -6.49 -0.98
N TYR A 87 13.59 -5.97 0.20
CA TYR A 87 12.55 -5.32 1.00
C TYR A 87 12.00 -4.09 0.27
N ALA A 88 12.89 -3.26 -0.26
CA ALA A 88 12.48 -2.06 -0.99
C ALA A 88 11.62 -2.40 -2.21
N LEU A 89 12.01 -3.43 -2.97
CA LEU A 89 11.24 -3.88 -4.12
C LEU A 89 9.86 -4.36 -3.69
N HIS A 90 9.78 -5.11 -2.61
CA HIS A 90 8.50 -5.60 -2.09
C HIS A 90 7.59 -4.43 -1.69
N ILE A 91 8.13 -3.44 -0.99
CA ILE A 91 7.35 -2.28 -0.56
C ILE A 91 6.86 -1.48 -1.77
N ARG A 92 7.72 -1.31 -2.78
CA ARG A 92 7.31 -0.61 -4.02
C ARG A 92 6.21 -1.38 -4.75
N TRP A 93 6.33 -2.70 -4.80
CA TRP A 93 5.30 -3.53 -5.42
C TRP A 93 3.96 -3.36 -4.69
N LYS A 94 3.97 -3.39 -3.36
CA LYS A 94 2.76 -3.20 -2.57
C LYS A 94 2.16 -1.81 -2.80
N ALA A 95 2.99 -0.77 -2.82
CA ALA A 95 2.54 0.58 -3.08
C ALA A 95 1.88 0.70 -4.45
N GLY A 96 2.42 0.03 -5.46
CA GLY A 96 1.83 -0.01 -6.79
C GLY A 96 0.46 -0.68 -6.81
N LYS A 97 0.23 -1.66 -5.94
CA LYS A 97 -1.07 -2.32 -5.84
C LYS A 97 -2.11 -1.44 -5.15
N VAL A 98 -1.68 -0.67 -4.15
CA VAL A 98 -2.58 0.18 -3.36
C VAL A 98 -2.81 1.53 -4.04
N MET A 99 -1.79 2.06 -4.70
CA MET A 99 -1.83 3.37 -5.35
C MET A 99 -1.31 3.26 -6.79
N PRO A 100 -2.05 2.57 -7.67
CA PRO A 100 -1.55 2.32 -9.03
C PRO A 100 -1.33 3.58 -9.85
N ASP A 101 -2.07 4.64 -9.58
CA ASP A 101 -1.91 5.90 -10.31
C ASP A 101 -0.60 6.59 -10.00
N GLN A 102 -0.05 6.36 -8.82
CA GLN A 102 1.19 6.99 -8.38
C GLN A 102 2.41 6.07 -8.51
N TYR A 103 2.24 4.78 -8.24
CA TYR A 103 3.35 3.85 -8.11
C TYR A 103 3.21 2.60 -8.97
N GLY A 104 2.17 2.52 -9.78
CA GLY A 104 2.01 1.38 -10.68
C GLY A 104 2.93 1.48 -11.88
N ASP A 105 3.11 0.37 -12.58
CA ASP A 105 3.90 0.34 -13.80
C ASP A 105 3.30 1.29 -14.84
N SER A 106 4.16 2.08 -15.49
CA SER A 106 3.71 3.03 -16.49
C SER A 106 3.03 2.36 -17.68
N LYS A 107 3.40 1.15 -18.00
CA LYS A 107 2.78 0.41 -19.10
C LYS A 107 1.31 0.12 -18.84
N ASN A 108 0.91 0.11 -17.60
CA ASN A 108 -0.48 -0.10 -17.22
C ASN A 108 -1.33 1.15 -17.42
N ARG A 109 -0.68 2.24 -17.64
CA ARG A 109 -1.33 3.48 -18.04
C ARG A 109 -1.30 3.51 -19.55
N ALA A 110 -2.25 3.38 -20.11
CA ALA A 110 -2.26 3.32 -21.55
C ALA A 110 -1.46 4.37 -22.24
N GLY A 111 -0.84 3.98 -21.90
CA GLY A 111 -0.35 4.32 -22.26
C GLY A 111 0.25 4.62 -22.80
N VAL A 112 0.40 4.53 -22.89
CA VAL A 112 1.16 4.92 -23.07
C VAL A 112 1.63 5.15 -23.63
N GLU A 113 1.71 5.35 -23.63
CA GLU A 113 2.33 5.75 -24.01
C GLU A 113 2.97 5.81 -24.41
N VAL A 114 3.13 5.61 -24.58
CA VAL A 114 4.03 5.90 -24.89
C VAL A 114 4.45 6.16 -25.40
N THR A 115 4.51 6.27 -25.72
CA THR A 115 5.29 6.77 -26.11
C THR A 115 5.82 7.10 -26.33
N ASP A 116 5.91 7.16 -26.58
CA ASP A 116 6.86 7.61 -26.78
C ASP A 116 7.39 7.52 -26.76
N GLY A 117 7.50 7.26 -26.95
CA GLY A 117 8.31 7.35 -26.80
C GLY A 117 8.49 6.72 -26.52
N GLY A 118 8.46 6.34 -26.68
CA GLY A 118 8.71 6.18 -26.38
C GLY A 118 8.71 5.59 -26.03
N VAL A 119 8.60 5.49 -26.17
CA VAL A 119 8.71 5.56 -25.99
C VAL A 119 8.82 5.60 -25.67
N LYS A 120 8.76 5.45 -25.65
CA LYS A 120 8.90 5.81 -25.61
C LYS A 120 9.10 5.90 -24.97
N ILE A 121 9.30 5.69 -24.79
CA ILE A 121 9.52 5.97 -24.46
C ILE A 121 9.77 6.00 -23.93
N MET A 122 9.67 5.88 -23.79
CA MET A 122 9.81 6.16 -23.56
C MET A 122 10.24 6.25 -23.02
N TRP A 123 10.50 6.00 -22.94
CA TRP A 123 10.96 6.31 -22.76
C TRP A 123 11.24 6.85 -22.56
N GLU A 124 11.11 6.96 -22.21
CA GLU A 124 11.20 7.57 -21.97
C GLU A 124 11.29 7.82 -21.46
N GLY A 125 11.45 7.52 -21.61
CA GLY A 125 11.46 7.81 -20.91
C GLY A 125 11.47 7.91 -20.82
#